data_58521347531baa6a2d0a60173f764748
#
_entry.id   58521347531baa6a2d0a60173f764748
#
_cell.length_a   1.000
_cell.length_b   1.000
_cell.length_c   1.000
_cell.angle_alpha   90.00
_cell.angle_beta   90.00
_cell.angle_gamma   90.00
#
_symmetry.space_group_name_H-M   'P 1'
#
loop_
_entity.id
_entity.type
_entity.pdbx_description
1 polymer ?
#
loop_
_entity_poly.entity_id
_entity_poly.type
_entity_poly.pdbx_seq_one_letter_code
_entity_poly.pdbx_strand_id
1 'polypeptide(L)'
;YFNFVGESVSAITGGTFTALDIIVPLGISFYTFQSTGYLIDVYRGMYEPQKNPMKYALFILFFPQIMQGPIGRYNDLAPQLFEPCKFDYARLKSGLVRMLWGFFKKMVIADRAAFLVNTVFDNWKPYSGAVIWTAVFLYAVQLYADFSGYMDIALGAGEALGIRLSENFRTPYFSKSTAEFWRRWHITLGTWFRDYLFYPIIRTKLFQKVAKSKKLPKFVKTNIPTIAGLAVVWLITGIWHGADWHYAAWGIYYGMIIIASSLLAPVYEKLTKLLRIKTDCFSYKLFQIVRTFLIVLVGYVLFRGNGLMAAFNMIKSMFTVYNPWVFTDGTLMTLGLDAANWNVLILSMLILLAVSIANENGINVRERISQQNIIFQWICYLAGIFAVLIFGIYGSGYDASAFMYLNF
;
A
#
# COMPACT_ATOMS: atom_id res chain seq x y z
N TYR A 1 -12.09 -8.50 -14.85
CA TYR A 1 -13.39 -8.45 -14.16
C TYR A 1 -14.48 -9.15 -14.96
N PHE A 2 -14.54 -8.99 -16.29
CA PHE A 2 -15.55 -9.64 -17.12
C PHE A 2 -15.56 -11.16 -16.91
N ASN A 3 -14.40 -11.81 -16.99
CA ASN A 3 -14.27 -13.25 -16.78
C ASN A 3 -14.70 -13.64 -15.35
N PHE A 4 -14.26 -12.92 -14.32
CA PHE A 4 -14.63 -13.18 -12.94
C PHE A 4 -16.14 -13.12 -12.69
N VAL A 5 -16.82 -12.12 -13.24
CA VAL A 5 -18.27 -12.02 -13.14
C VAL A 5 -18.96 -13.15 -13.90
N GLY A 6 -18.51 -13.44 -15.12
CA GLY A 6 -19.05 -14.52 -15.95
C GLY A 6 -18.90 -15.89 -15.30
N GLU A 7 -17.70 -16.20 -14.77
CA GLU A 7 -17.42 -17.45 -14.04
C GLU A 7 -18.26 -17.56 -12.76
N SER A 8 -18.36 -16.46 -11.99
CA SER A 8 -19.15 -16.44 -10.76
C SER A 8 -20.64 -16.65 -11.03
N VAL A 9 -21.20 -16.02 -12.06
CA VAL A 9 -22.59 -16.21 -12.47
C VAL A 9 -22.81 -17.64 -12.98
N SER A 10 -21.90 -18.14 -13.81
CA SER A 10 -21.95 -19.51 -14.33
C SER A 10 -21.93 -20.55 -13.20
N ALA A 11 -21.07 -20.35 -12.20
CA ALA A 11 -21.00 -21.23 -11.02
C ALA A 11 -22.30 -21.24 -10.21
N ILE A 12 -23.04 -20.13 -10.15
CA ILE A 12 -24.32 -20.03 -9.42
C ILE A 12 -25.46 -20.59 -10.25
N THR A 13 -25.49 -20.35 -11.56
CA THR A 13 -26.62 -20.70 -12.45
C THR A 13 -26.47 -22.08 -13.07
N GLY A 14 -25.30 -22.73 -12.96
CA GLY A 14 -24.99 -24.00 -13.66
C GLY A 14 -24.76 -23.83 -15.16
N GLY A 15 -24.62 -22.59 -15.66
CA GLY A 15 -24.39 -22.29 -17.06
C GLY A 15 -22.93 -22.51 -17.47
N THR A 16 -22.62 -22.37 -18.77
CA THR A 16 -21.25 -22.34 -19.30
C THR A 16 -20.87 -20.92 -19.62
N PHE A 17 -19.63 -20.55 -19.26
CA PHE A 17 -19.05 -19.25 -19.59
C PHE A 17 -17.70 -19.46 -20.30
N THR A 18 -17.49 -18.75 -21.41
CA THR A 18 -16.21 -18.77 -22.12
C THR A 18 -15.43 -17.51 -21.77
N ALA A 19 -14.28 -17.69 -21.14
CA ALA A 19 -13.39 -16.59 -20.79
C ALA A 19 -12.86 -15.88 -22.03
N LEU A 20 -12.76 -14.57 -21.96
CA LEU A 20 -12.15 -13.76 -23.02
C LEU A 20 -10.67 -13.51 -22.70
N ASP A 21 -9.82 -13.66 -23.70
CA ASP A 21 -8.41 -13.25 -23.63
C ASP A 21 -8.31 -11.77 -23.99
N ILE A 22 -8.30 -10.91 -22.94
CA ILE A 22 -8.28 -9.46 -23.11
C ILE A 22 -6.93 -8.94 -22.65
N ILE A 23 -6.18 -8.30 -23.56
CA ILE A 23 -4.95 -7.60 -23.21
C ILE A 23 -5.30 -6.36 -22.36
N VAL A 24 -4.82 -6.34 -21.13
CA VAL A 24 -5.03 -5.22 -20.21
C VAL A 24 -3.93 -4.16 -20.46
N PRO A 25 -4.30 -2.92 -20.85
CA PRO A 25 -3.32 -1.86 -21.01
C PRO A 25 -2.61 -1.52 -19.70
N LEU A 26 -1.29 -1.33 -19.79
CA LEU A 26 -0.46 -0.99 -18.64
C LEU A 26 -0.96 0.31 -17.95
N GLY A 27 -1.10 0.28 -16.62
CA GLY A 27 -1.53 1.44 -15.82
C GLY A 27 -3.01 1.80 -15.95
N ILE A 28 -3.86 0.95 -16.58
CA ILE A 28 -5.29 1.25 -16.80
C ILE A 28 -6.01 1.69 -15.53
N SER A 29 -5.74 1.07 -14.39
CA SER A 29 -6.37 1.41 -13.12
C SER A 29 -6.03 2.83 -12.67
N PHE A 30 -4.78 3.24 -12.80
CA PHE A 30 -4.29 4.54 -12.33
C PHE A 30 -4.80 5.70 -13.18
N TYR A 31 -4.65 5.61 -14.50
CA TYR A 31 -5.15 6.68 -15.37
C TYR A 31 -6.69 6.72 -15.42
N THR A 32 -7.37 5.60 -15.16
CA THR A 32 -8.83 5.60 -15.01
C THR A 32 -9.26 6.38 -13.77
N PHE A 33 -8.58 6.21 -12.62
CA PHE A 33 -8.87 7.02 -11.43
C PHE A 33 -8.62 8.51 -11.66
N GLN A 34 -7.53 8.87 -12.36
CA GLN A 34 -7.25 10.26 -12.68
C GLN A 34 -8.31 10.86 -13.61
N SER A 35 -8.64 10.15 -14.70
CA SER A 35 -9.65 10.59 -15.67
C SER A 35 -11.03 10.71 -15.04
N THR A 36 -11.44 9.70 -14.26
CA THR A 36 -12.74 9.70 -13.58
C THR A 36 -12.82 10.81 -12.55
N GLY A 37 -11.75 11.00 -11.76
CA GLY A 37 -11.67 12.09 -10.79
C GLY A 37 -11.79 13.46 -11.47
N TYR A 38 -11.06 13.66 -12.57
CA TYR A 38 -11.16 14.87 -13.38
C TYR A 38 -12.60 15.12 -13.90
N LEU A 39 -13.23 14.11 -14.50
CA LEU A 39 -14.60 14.20 -15.02
C LEU A 39 -15.62 14.56 -13.92
N ILE A 40 -15.50 13.92 -12.76
CA ILE A 40 -16.39 14.21 -11.63
C ILE A 40 -16.19 15.65 -11.13
N ASP A 41 -14.96 16.12 -11.04
CA ASP A 41 -14.67 17.45 -10.53
C ASP A 41 -15.09 18.55 -11.50
N VAL A 42 -14.94 18.34 -12.81
CA VAL A 42 -15.51 19.23 -13.84
C VAL A 42 -17.04 19.23 -13.76
N TYR A 43 -17.67 18.06 -13.64
CA TYR A 43 -19.13 17.97 -13.49
C TYR A 43 -19.64 18.68 -12.22
N ARG A 44 -18.86 18.68 -11.15
CA ARG A 44 -19.16 19.43 -9.91
C ARG A 44 -18.88 20.91 -10.00
N GLY A 45 -18.34 21.40 -11.12
CA GLY A 45 -18.00 22.81 -11.33
C GLY A 45 -16.79 23.28 -10.50
N MET A 46 -15.90 22.34 -10.10
CA MET A 46 -14.71 22.71 -9.32
C MET A 46 -13.67 23.45 -10.17
N TYR A 47 -13.65 23.20 -11.48
CA TYR A 47 -12.83 23.91 -12.46
C TYR A 47 -13.38 23.74 -13.88
N GLU A 48 -12.99 24.64 -14.77
CA GLU A 48 -13.37 24.61 -16.18
C GLU A 48 -12.73 23.41 -16.90
N PRO A 49 -13.44 22.78 -17.86
CA PRO A 49 -12.88 21.68 -18.62
C PRO A 49 -11.68 22.12 -19.47
N GLN A 50 -10.64 21.28 -19.51
CA GLN A 50 -9.47 21.53 -20.35
C GLN A 50 -9.83 21.35 -21.83
N LYS A 51 -9.77 22.47 -22.58
CA LYS A 51 -10.11 22.48 -24.01
C LYS A 51 -8.99 21.96 -24.92
N ASN A 52 -7.73 21.94 -24.42
CA ASN A 52 -6.60 21.46 -25.19
C ASN A 52 -6.36 19.95 -24.89
N PRO A 53 -6.59 19.06 -25.87
CA PRO A 53 -6.43 17.61 -25.68
C PRO A 53 -5.00 17.21 -25.35
N MET A 54 -3.99 17.93 -25.85
CA MET A 54 -2.58 17.63 -25.57
C MET A 54 -2.22 17.93 -24.11
N LYS A 55 -2.75 19.03 -23.55
CA LYS A 55 -2.58 19.33 -22.12
C LYS A 55 -3.29 18.30 -21.24
N TYR A 56 -4.48 17.87 -21.64
CA TYR A 56 -5.19 16.81 -20.92
C TYR A 56 -4.41 15.48 -21.00
N ALA A 57 -3.92 15.13 -22.19
CA ALA A 57 -3.09 13.93 -22.37
C ALA A 57 -1.82 14.00 -21.52
N LEU A 58 -1.13 15.16 -21.47
CA LEU A 58 0.05 15.33 -20.61
C LEU A 58 -0.27 15.08 -19.13
N PHE A 59 -1.41 15.57 -18.64
CA PHE A 59 -1.85 15.31 -17.27
C PHE A 59 -2.06 13.81 -17.00
N ILE A 60 -2.74 13.09 -17.89
CA ILE A 60 -3.06 11.67 -17.71
C ILE A 60 -1.84 10.77 -17.92
N LEU A 61 -1.00 11.09 -18.92
CA LEU A 61 0.12 10.25 -19.37
C LEU A 61 1.47 10.68 -18.77
N PHE A 62 1.47 11.53 -17.74
CA PHE A 62 2.71 11.96 -17.10
C PHE A 62 3.49 10.75 -16.58
N PHE A 63 4.63 10.44 -17.21
CA PHE A 63 5.31 9.16 -17.10
C PHE A 63 5.67 8.73 -15.67
N PRO A 64 6.01 9.62 -14.69
CA PRO A 64 6.33 9.16 -13.35
C PRO A 64 5.12 8.56 -12.59
N GLN A 65 3.89 8.84 -13.04
CA GLN A 65 2.69 8.39 -12.34
C GLN A 65 1.84 7.38 -13.11
N ILE A 66 2.03 7.23 -14.44
CA ILE A 66 1.11 6.47 -15.30
C ILE A 66 0.98 4.99 -14.92
N MET A 67 2.06 4.36 -14.44
CA MET A 67 2.05 2.92 -14.13
C MET A 67 1.46 2.63 -12.75
N GLN A 68 2.10 3.13 -11.69
CA GLN A 68 1.76 2.90 -10.29
C GLN A 68 1.99 4.15 -9.43
N GLY A 69 2.22 5.30 -10.05
CA GLY A 69 2.54 6.54 -9.34
C GLY A 69 1.39 7.04 -8.47
N PRO A 70 1.58 8.15 -7.75
CA PRO A 70 0.52 8.75 -6.97
C PRO A 70 -0.64 9.16 -7.87
N ILE A 71 -1.89 8.91 -7.46
CA ILE A 71 -3.08 9.33 -8.18
C ILE A 71 -3.20 10.85 -8.08
N GLY A 72 -2.73 11.55 -9.13
CA GLY A 72 -2.70 13.01 -9.17
C GLY A 72 -4.08 13.64 -9.30
N ARG A 73 -4.28 14.78 -8.65
CA ARG A 73 -5.46 15.64 -8.86
C ARG A 73 -5.15 16.68 -9.93
N TYR A 74 -6.13 16.98 -10.78
CA TYR A 74 -5.91 17.90 -11.88
C TYR A 74 -5.52 19.31 -11.41
N ASN A 75 -6.20 19.85 -10.39
CA ASN A 75 -5.92 21.17 -9.83
C ASN A 75 -4.52 21.29 -9.18
N ASP A 76 -3.95 20.17 -8.69
CA ASP A 76 -2.64 20.17 -8.05
C ASP A 76 -1.50 20.00 -9.07
N LEU A 77 -1.74 19.18 -10.11
CA LEU A 77 -0.70 18.77 -11.05
C LEU A 77 -0.68 19.61 -12.35
N ALA A 78 -1.85 19.91 -12.90
CA ALA A 78 -1.94 20.60 -14.18
C ALA A 78 -1.24 21.97 -14.22
N PRO A 79 -1.35 22.85 -13.20
CA PRO A 79 -0.60 24.11 -13.19
C PRO A 79 0.91 23.88 -13.27
N GLN A 80 1.44 22.91 -12.57
CA GLN A 80 2.87 22.60 -12.57
C GLN A 80 3.36 22.04 -13.92
N LEU A 81 2.51 21.28 -14.62
CA LEU A 81 2.84 20.71 -15.93
C LEU A 81 2.78 21.71 -17.06
N PHE A 82 1.95 22.75 -16.93
CA PHE A 82 1.69 23.71 -18.02
C PHE A 82 2.54 24.97 -17.92
N GLU A 83 3.17 25.20 -16.77
CA GLU A 83 4.05 26.34 -16.55
C GLU A 83 5.52 25.96 -16.76
N PRO A 84 6.33 26.85 -17.36
CA PRO A 84 7.75 26.60 -17.52
C PRO A 84 8.46 26.51 -16.17
N CYS A 85 9.23 25.46 -15.97
CA CYS A 85 10.04 25.29 -14.77
C CYS A 85 11.50 25.60 -15.07
N LYS A 86 12.12 26.48 -14.25
CA LYS A 86 13.55 26.77 -14.35
C LYS A 86 14.38 25.60 -13.80
N PHE A 87 15.51 25.35 -14.44
CA PHE A 87 16.46 24.36 -13.95
C PHE A 87 16.99 24.76 -12.57
N ASP A 88 17.03 23.79 -11.66
CA ASP A 88 17.56 23.92 -10.31
C ASP A 88 18.37 22.67 -9.96
N TYR A 89 19.69 22.84 -9.80
CA TYR A 89 20.62 21.76 -9.50
C TYR A 89 20.34 21.10 -8.13
N ALA A 90 19.98 21.89 -7.12
CA ALA A 90 19.71 21.35 -5.79
C ALA A 90 18.48 20.43 -5.81
N ARG A 91 17.46 20.81 -6.56
CA ARG A 91 16.25 20.02 -6.78
C ARG A 91 16.54 18.74 -7.60
N LEU A 92 17.30 18.85 -8.68
CA LEU A 92 17.74 17.69 -9.46
C LEU A 92 18.50 16.69 -8.58
N LYS A 93 19.49 17.16 -7.81
CA LYS A 93 20.25 16.33 -6.89
C LYS A 93 19.35 15.67 -5.85
N SER A 94 18.43 16.41 -5.24
CA SER A 94 17.49 15.90 -4.25
C SER A 94 16.59 14.80 -4.84
N GLY A 95 16.07 15.01 -6.04
CA GLY A 95 15.26 14.01 -6.77
C GLY A 95 16.05 12.73 -7.07
N LEU A 96 17.27 12.85 -7.55
CA LEU A 96 18.14 11.69 -7.83
C LEU A 96 18.47 10.88 -6.57
N VAL A 97 18.76 11.56 -5.44
CA VAL A 97 19.00 10.88 -4.15
C VAL A 97 17.72 10.15 -3.68
N ARG A 98 16.55 10.73 -3.91
CA ARG A 98 15.27 10.07 -3.62
C ARG A 98 15.07 8.82 -4.50
N MET A 99 15.37 8.91 -5.80
CA MET A 99 15.32 7.76 -6.70
C MET A 99 16.27 6.66 -6.27
N LEU A 100 17.50 7.01 -5.87
CA LEU A 100 18.49 6.05 -5.37
C LEU A 100 17.96 5.28 -4.14
N TRP A 101 17.32 5.96 -3.21
CA TRP A 101 16.65 5.31 -2.07
C TRP A 101 15.51 4.40 -2.52
N GLY A 102 14.76 4.79 -3.54
CA GLY A 102 13.73 3.95 -4.17
C GLY A 102 14.30 2.67 -4.77
N PHE A 103 15.39 2.78 -5.55
CA PHE A 103 16.11 1.63 -6.12
C PHE A 103 16.69 0.71 -5.03
N PHE A 104 17.25 1.26 -3.96
CA PHE A 104 17.72 0.45 -2.84
C PHE A 104 16.58 -0.38 -2.22
N LYS A 105 15.43 0.23 -1.97
CA LYS A 105 14.25 -0.49 -1.44
C LYS A 105 13.78 -1.59 -2.40
N LYS A 106 13.66 -1.28 -3.69
CA LYS A 106 13.19 -2.24 -4.70
C LYS A 106 14.20 -3.36 -4.90
N MET A 107 15.42 -3.03 -5.31
CA MET A 107 16.37 -4.03 -5.81
C MET A 107 17.11 -4.78 -4.71
N VAL A 108 17.37 -4.15 -3.56
CA VAL A 108 18.13 -4.78 -2.48
C VAL A 108 17.22 -5.48 -1.47
N ILE A 109 16.06 -4.89 -1.16
CA ILE A 109 15.15 -5.41 -0.13
C ILE A 109 14.02 -6.24 -0.75
N ALA A 110 13.18 -5.60 -1.58
CA ALA A 110 11.94 -6.22 -2.05
C ALA A 110 12.19 -7.45 -2.92
N ASP A 111 13.03 -7.33 -3.93
CA ASP A 111 13.33 -8.43 -4.86
C ASP A 111 14.04 -9.59 -4.16
N ARG A 112 14.88 -9.30 -3.14
CA ARG A 112 15.51 -10.35 -2.35
C ARG A 112 14.52 -11.05 -1.43
N ALA A 113 13.64 -10.32 -0.74
CA ALA A 113 12.60 -10.92 0.10
C ALA A 113 11.62 -11.79 -0.73
N ALA A 114 11.40 -11.44 -2.01
CA ALA A 114 10.53 -12.16 -2.92
C ALA A 114 10.88 -13.63 -3.08
N PHE A 115 12.16 -14.02 -3.02
CA PHE A 115 12.57 -15.42 -3.16
C PHE A 115 11.88 -16.31 -2.12
N LEU A 116 12.01 -15.99 -0.83
CA LEU A 116 11.36 -16.78 0.22
C LEU A 116 9.84 -16.65 0.18
N VAL A 117 9.33 -15.45 -0.03
CA VAL A 117 7.89 -15.20 -0.08
C VAL A 117 7.23 -16.03 -1.18
N ASN A 118 7.76 -16.01 -2.40
CA ASN A 118 7.21 -16.77 -3.51
C ASN A 118 7.34 -18.29 -3.25
N THR A 119 8.48 -18.76 -2.76
CA THR A 119 8.67 -20.16 -2.40
C THR A 119 7.57 -20.67 -1.47
N VAL A 120 7.21 -19.89 -0.46
CA VAL A 120 6.21 -20.30 0.53
C VAL A 120 4.78 -20.08 0.05
N PHE A 121 4.45 -18.93 -0.56
CA PHE A 121 3.08 -18.61 -0.95
C PHE A 121 2.62 -19.36 -2.20
N ASP A 122 3.51 -19.58 -3.18
CA ASP A 122 3.13 -20.27 -4.42
C ASP A 122 2.93 -21.76 -4.20
N ASN A 123 3.62 -22.35 -3.22
CA ASN A 123 3.42 -23.74 -2.81
C ASN A 123 3.35 -23.87 -1.27
N TRP A 124 2.32 -23.34 -0.66
CA TRP A 124 2.20 -23.23 0.80
C TRP A 124 2.02 -24.57 1.55
N LYS A 125 1.53 -25.63 0.88
CA LYS A 125 1.13 -26.91 1.50
C LYS A 125 2.20 -27.60 2.36
N PRO A 126 3.50 -27.61 1.96
CA PRO A 126 4.56 -28.22 2.79
C PRO A 126 4.91 -27.39 4.02
N TYR A 127 4.48 -26.14 4.10
CA TYR A 127 4.92 -25.18 5.13
C TYR A 127 3.85 -24.95 6.18
N SER A 128 4.30 -24.70 7.41
CA SER A 128 3.37 -24.48 8.53
C SER A 128 3.99 -23.58 9.62
N GLY A 129 3.14 -23.05 10.49
CA GLY A 129 3.52 -22.34 11.71
C GLY A 129 4.53 -21.21 11.48
N ALA A 130 5.73 -21.33 12.07
CA ALA A 130 6.75 -20.29 12.05
C ALA A 130 7.31 -20.00 10.64
N VAL A 131 7.30 -20.97 9.71
CA VAL A 131 7.71 -20.74 8.31
C VAL A 131 6.72 -19.76 7.64
N ILE A 132 5.41 -20.00 7.82
CA ILE A 132 4.38 -19.11 7.26
C ILE A 132 4.47 -17.72 7.90
N TRP A 133 4.67 -17.64 9.24
CA TRP A 133 4.87 -16.36 9.92
C TRP A 133 6.06 -15.58 9.34
N THR A 134 7.19 -16.27 9.09
CA THR A 134 8.38 -15.66 8.49
C THR A 134 8.08 -15.15 7.08
N ALA A 135 7.40 -15.96 6.25
CA ALA A 135 7.03 -15.57 4.90
C ALA A 135 6.09 -14.37 4.88
N VAL A 136 5.09 -14.34 5.77
CA VAL A 136 4.14 -13.22 5.89
C VAL A 136 4.84 -11.95 6.38
N PHE A 137 5.76 -12.06 7.34
CA PHE A 137 6.58 -10.94 7.79
C PHE A 137 7.45 -10.38 6.65
N LEU A 138 8.14 -11.26 5.93
CA LEU A 138 8.94 -10.85 4.77
C LEU A 138 8.07 -10.29 3.63
N TYR A 139 6.85 -10.81 3.47
CA TYR A 139 5.91 -10.22 2.51
C TYR A 139 5.51 -8.79 2.90
N ALA A 140 5.32 -8.50 4.19
CA ALA A 140 5.08 -7.13 4.63
C ALA A 140 6.26 -6.21 4.31
N VAL A 141 7.50 -6.68 4.51
CA VAL A 141 8.73 -5.94 4.15
C VAL A 141 8.83 -5.77 2.64
N GLN A 142 8.62 -6.85 1.87
CA GLN A 142 8.65 -6.86 0.41
C GLN A 142 7.64 -5.86 -0.15
N LEU A 143 6.37 -5.96 0.23
CA LEU A 143 5.29 -5.13 -0.30
C LEU A 143 5.54 -3.64 0.01
N TYR A 144 6.01 -3.33 1.22
CA TYR A 144 6.34 -1.94 1.57
C TYR A 144 7.55 -1.44 0.81
N ALA A 145 8.63 -2.22 0.73
CA ALA A 145 9.85 -1.83 0.04
C ALA A 145 9.63 -1.70 -1.48
N ASP A 146 8.88 -2.61 -2.09
CA ASP A 146 8.53 -2.59 -3.52
C ASP A 146 7.71 -1.34 -3.85
N PHE A 147 6.55 -1.20 -3.21
CA PHE A 147 5.62 -0.14 -3.57
C PHE A 147 6.11 1.26 -3.13
N SER A 148 6.64 1.41 -1.91
CA SER A 148 7.23 2.70 -1.51
C SER A 148 8.53 3.01 -2.27
N GLY A 149 9.25 1.98 -2.74
CA GLY A 149 10.42 2.12 -3.60
C GLY A 149 10.06 2.72 -4.95
N TYR A 150 9.05 2.16 -5.60
CA TYR A 150 8.50 2.73 -6.83
C TYR A 150 8.01 4.18 -6.62
N MET A 151 7.29 4.43 -5.52
CA MET A 151 6.85 5.79 -5.19
C MET A 151 8.02 6.76 -5.06
N ASP A 152 9.11 6.37 -4.39
CA ASP A 152 10.28 7.25 -4.27
C ASP A 152 10.99 7.48 -5.61
N ILE A 153 11.00 6.49 -6.51
CA ILE A 153 11.49 6.68 -7.88
C ILE A 153 10.59 7.68 -8.63
N ALA A 154 9.27 7.49 -8.58
CA ALA A 154 8.32 8.36 -9.26
C ALA A 154 8.34 9.80 -8.71
N LEU A 155 8.34 9.96 -7.38
CA LEU A 155 8.40 11.26 -6.74
C LEU A 155 9.75 11.94 -6.96
N GLY A 156 10.85 11.17 -6.94
CA GLY A 156 12.19 11.68 -7.23
C GLY A 156 12.33 12.15 -8.68
N ALA A 157 11.78 11.41 -9.64
CA ALA A 157 11.73 11.82 -11.03
C ALA A 157 10.90 13.10 -11.22
N GLY A 158 9.71 13.17 -10.60
CA GLY A 158 8.91 14.40 -10.59
C GLY A 158 9.66 15.57 -9.99
N GLU A 159 10.29 15.39 -8.82
CA GLU A 159 11.09 16.42 -8.13
C GLU A 159 12.24 16.91 -9.01
N ALA A 160 12.97 16.02 -9.70
CA ALA A 160 14.05 16.38 -10.62
C ALA A 160 13.56 17.25 -11.78
N LEU A 161 12.35 17.00 -12.27
CA LEU A 161 11.69 17.79 -13.32
C LEU A 161 11.02 19.06 -12.80
N GLY A 162 10.99 19.28 -11.48
CA GLY A 162 10.32 20.43 -10.86
C GLY A 162 8.84 20.23 -10.60
N ILE A 163 8.35 19.01 -10.70
CA ILE A 163 6.95 18.66 -10.47
C ILE A 163 6.83 17.96 -9.10
N ARG A 164 5.98 18.50 -8.24
CA ARG A 164 5.67 17.88 -6.94
C ARG A 164 4.52 16.91 -7.08
N LEU A 165 4.80 15.64 -6.84
CA LEU A 165 3.79 14.59 -6.74
C LEU A 165 3.40 14.36 -5.27
N SER A 166 2.20 13.82 -5.04
CA SER A 166 1.68 13.58 -3.71
C SER A 166 2.34 12.37 -3.05
N GLU A 167 2.66 12.48 -1.76
CA GLU A 167 3.19 11.35 -0.97
C GLU A 167 2.15 10.24 -0.83
N ASN A 168 2.61 8.98 -0.95
CA ASN A 168 1.74 7.82 -0.84
C ASN A 168 1.95 6.99 0.43
N PHE A 169 3.07 7.21 1.13
CA PHE A 169 3.44 6.49 2.34
C PHE A 169 3.97 7.43 3.43
N ARG A 170 3.56 7.17 4.68
CA ARG A 170 4.07 7.85 5.89
C ARG A 170 4.27 6.83 7.00
N THR A 171 5.39 6.10 6.99
CA THR A 171 5.75 5.11 8.02
C THR A 171 4.57 4.24 8.50
N PRO A 172 3.87 3.50 7.59
CA PRO A 172 2.59 2.88 7.90
C PRO A 172 2.66 1.82 9.00
N TYR A 173 3.79 1.14 9.17
CA TYR A 173 3.94 0.10 10.20
C TYR A 173 4.09 0.63 11.63
N PHE A 174 4.20 1.94 11.82
CA PHE A 174 4.12 2.60 13.14
C PHE A 174 2.69 2.99 13.55
N SER A 175 1.69 2.59 12.78
CA SER A 175 0.29 2.92 13.04
C SER A 175 -0.26 2.23 14.29
N LYS A 176 -0.98 2.98 15.11
CA LYS A 176 -1.59 2.52 16.37
C LYS A 176 -2.98 1.91 16.17
N SER A 177 -3.56 2.05 14.98
CA SER A 177 -4.86 1.49 14.61
C SER A 177 -4.91 1.15 13.11
N THR A 178 -5.79 0.23 12.73
CA THR A 178 -5.99 -0.14 11.32
C THR A 178 -6.46 1.06 10.48
N ALA A 179 -7.29 1.94 11.03
CA ALA A 179 -7.71 3.15 10.35
C ALA A 179 -6.54 4.14 10.15
N GLU A 180 -5.60 4.22 11.09
CA GLU A 180 -4.38 5.01 10.93
C GLU A 180 -3.45 4.39 9.89
N PHE A 181 -3.30 3.06 9.89
CA PHE A 181 -2.52 2.35 8.89
C PHE A 181 -2.96 2.75 7.47
N TRP A 182 -4.24 2.72 7.16
CA TRP A 182 -4.78 3.08 5.85
C TRP A 182 -4.73 4.59 5.54
N ARG A 183 -4.57 5.45 6.52
CA ARG A 183 -4.25 6.87 6.29
C ARG A 183 -2.78 7.12 5.96
N ARG A 184 -1.90 6.15 6.26
CA ARG A 184 -0.46 6.19 6.03
C ARG A 184 0.01 5.30 4.88
N TRP A 185 -0.83 4.39 4.41
CA TRP A 185 -0.62 3.44 3.32
C TRP A 185 -1.45 3.83 2.11
N HIS A 186 -0.80 3.92 0.93
CA HIS A 186 -1.44 4.25 -0.36
C HIS A 186 -2.40 5.45 -0.26
N ILE A 187 -1.87 6.57 0.25
CA ILE A 187 -2.63 7.75 0.69
C ILE A 187 -3.50 8.31 -0.43
N THR A 188 -2.96 8.37 -1.67
CA THR A 188 -3.70 8.95 -2.80
C THR A 188 -4.91 8.12 -3.22
N LEU A 189 -4.83 6.79 -3.16
CA LEU A 189 -5.98 5.91 -3.37
C LEU A 189 -7.02 6.08 -2.25
N GLY A 190 -6.58 6.07 -1.00
CA GLY A 190 -7.48 6.27 0.15
C GLY A 190 -8.23 7.59 0.09
N THR A 191 -7.54 8.67 -0.29
CA THR A 191 -8.17 10.00 -0.48
C THR A 191 -9.11 10.00 -1.68
N TRP A 192 -8.77 9.30 -2.76
CA TRP A 192 -9.64 9.19 -3.93
C TRP A 192 -10.97 8.50 -3.55
N PHE A 193 -10.92 7.32 -2.91
CA PHE A 193 -12.11 6.61 -2.47
C PHE A 193 -12.93 7.40 -1.46
N ARG A 194 -12.28 8.13 -0.55
CA ARG A 194 -12.97 9.02 0.39
C ARG A 194 -13.78 10.10 -0.33
N ASP A 195 -13.17 10.77 -1.31
CA ASP A 195 -13.74 11.98 -1.94
C ASP A 195 -14.77 11.64 -3.03
N TYR A 196 -14.58 10.52 -3.74
CA TYR A 196 -15.42 10.16 -4.89
C TYR A 196 -16.39 8.99 -4.62
N LEU A 197 -16.18 8.22 -3.55
CA LEU A 197 -17.12 7.15 -3.16
C LEU A 197 -17.73 7.41 -1.79
N PHE A 198 -16.93 7.51 -0.74
CA PHE A 198 -17.45 7.58 0.63
C PHE A 198 -18.35 8.79 0.84
N TYR A 199 -17.85 10.01 0.58
CA TYR A 199 -18.66 11.23 0.78
C TYR A 199 -19.90 11.30 -0.11
N PRO A 200 -19.88 10.98 -1.41
CA PRO A 200 -21.08 10.92 -2.21
C PRO A 200 -22.13 9.94 -1.67
N ILE A 201 -21.72 8.74 -1.26
CA ILE A 201 -22.62 7.72 -0.70
C ILE A 201 -23.33 8.25 0.54
N ILE A 202 -22.60 8.72 1.53
CA ILE A 202 -23.20 9.20 2.80
C ILE A 202 -24.04 10.48 2.63
N ARG A 203 -23.84 11.22 1.53
CA ARG A 203 -24.61 12.42 1.18
C ARG A 203 -25.82 12.14 0.30
N THR A 204 -26.13 10.88 -0.03
CA THR A 204 -27.33 10.53 -0.78
C THR A 204 -28.61 10.96 -0.03
N LYS A 205 -29.69 11.23 -0.78
CA LYS A 205 -31.00 11.59 -0.19
C LYS A 205 -31.48 10.58 0.86
N LEU A 206 -31.19 9.29 0.63
CA LEU A 206 -31.51 8.20 1.58
C LEU A 206 -30.84 8.42 2.94
N PHE A 207 -29.50 8.56 2.96
CA PHE A 207 -28.75 8.72 4.20
C PHE A 207 -28.96 10.09 4.85
N GLN A 208 -29.23 11.14 4.07
CA GLN A 208 -29.67 12.43 4.63
C GLN A 208 -31.02 12.31 5.35
N LYS A 209 -31.99 11.53 4.82
CA LYS A 209 -33.25 11.26 5.52
C LYS A 209 -33.03 10.50 6.82
N VAL A 210 -32.13 9.49 6.83
CA VAL A 210 -31.75 8.75 8.05
C VAL A 210 -31.14 9.72 9.08
N ALA A 211 -30.16 10.54 8.68
CA ALA A 211 -29.47 11.47 9.56
C ALA A 211 -30.40 12.54 10.17
N LYS A 212 -31.38 13.04 9.41
CA LYS A 212 -32.34 14.06 9.83
C LYS A 212 -33.61 13.50 10.52
N SER A 213 -33.80 12.20 10.58
CA SER A 213 -34.99 11.56 11.15
C SER A 213 -35.14 11.89 12.64
N LYS A 214 -36.32 12.39 13.04
CA LYS A 214 -36.65 12.61 14.47
C LYS A 214 -37.02 11.30 15.19
N LYS A 215 -37.38 10.22 14.44
CA LYS A 215 -37.85 8.95 15.01
C LYS A 215 -36.73 7.97 15.33
N LEU A 216 -35.55 8.10 14.70
CA LEU A 216 -34.44 7.17 14.86
C LEU A 216 -33.53 7.54 16.03
N PRO A 217 -32.98 6.54 16.77
CA PRO A 217 -31.98 6.79 17.80
C PRO A 217 -30.75 7.51 17.25
N LYS A 218 -30.08 8.29 18.10
CA LYS A 218 -28.85 9.03 17.75
C LYS A 218 -27.79 8.11 17.16
N PHE A 219 -27.60 6.93 17.74
CA PHE A 219 -26.65 5.91 17.26
C PHE A 219 -26.90 5.54 15.81
N VAL A 220 -28.14 5.24 15.42
CA VAL A 220 -28.53 4.86 14.05
C VAL A 220 -28.26 6.01 13.08
N LYS A 221 -28.67 7.23 13.46
CA LYS A 221 -28.48 8.44 12.61
C LYS A 221 -27.02 8.73 12.27
N THR A 222 -26.14 8.51 13.26
CA THR A 222 -24.71 8.82 13.11
C THR A 222 -23.94 7.68 12.46
N ASN A 223 -24.24 6.43 12.81
CA ASN A 223 -23.39 5.30 12.40
C ASN A 223 -23.82 4.62 11.11
N ILE A 224 -25.13 4.49 10.83
CA ILE A 224 -25.60 3.76 9.65
C ILE A 224 -25.05 4.33 8.33
N PRO A 225 -25.10 5.65 8.06
CA PRO A 225 -24.50 6.19 6.84
C PRO A 225 -22.99 5.89 6.74
N THR A 226 -22.25 6.04 7.86
CA THR A 226 -20.81 5.78 7.91
C THR A 226 -20.49 4.31 7.68
N ILE A 227 -21.20 3.38 8.32
CA ILE A 227 -21.05 1.94 8.15
C ILE A 227 -21.30 1.55 6.68
N ALA A 228 -22.40 2.02 6.10
CA ALA A 228 -22.73 1.73 4.72
C ALA A 228 -21.67 2.27 3.75
N GLY A 229 -21.23 3.51 3.95
CA GLY A 229 -20.16 4.10 3.15
C GLY A 229 -18.86 3.32 3.25
N LEU A 230 -18.43 2.94 4.45
CA LEU A 230 -17.23 2.13 4.67
C LEU A 230 -17.36 0.73 4.06
N ALA A 231 -18.51 0.05 4.23
CA ALA A 231 -18.72 -1.27 3.68
C ALA A 231 -18.60 -1.27 2.15
N VAL A 232 -19.22 -0.31 1.48
CA VAL A 232 -19.14 -0.18 0.01
C VAL A 232 -17.70 0.15 -0.42
N VAL A 233 -17.04 1.10 0.23
CA VAL A 233 -15.65 1.48 -0.11
C VAL A 233 -14.71 0.29 0.03
N TRP A 234 -14.78 -0.45 1.14
CA TRP A 234 -13.87 -1.58 1.37
C TRP A 234 -14.14 -2.75 0.44
N LEU A 235 -15.41 -3.03 0.13
CA LEU A 235 -15.75 -4.06 -0.86
C LEU A 235 -15.21 -3.69 -2.25
N ILE A 236 -15.42 -2.44 -2.69
CA ILE A 236 -14.90 -1.96 -3.98
C ILE A 236 -13.38 -1.96 -3.97
N THR A 237 -12.73 -1.55 -2.87
CA THR A 237 -11.27 -1.60 -2.74
C THR A 237 -10.73 -3.02 -2.90
N GLY A 238 -11.39 -4.00 -2.28
CA GLY A 238 -11.02 -5.41 -2.44
C GLY A 238 -11.15 -5.87 -3.89
N ILE A 239 -12.30 -5.70 -4.50
CA ILE A 239 -12.55 -6.10 -5.89
C ILE A 239 -11.60 -5.38 -6.86
N TRP A 240 -11.29 -4.12 -6.61
CA TRP A 240 -10.36 -3.35 -7.45
C TRP A 240 -8.94 -3.96 -7.46
N HIS A 241 -8.48 -4.54 -6.37
CA HIS A 241 -7.16 -5.18 -6.30
C HIS A 241 -7.05 -6.45 -7.14
N GLY A 242 -8.15 -7.09 -7.49
CA GLY A 242 -8.12 -8.26 -8.35
C GLY A 242 -9.49 -8.93 -8.45
N ALA A 243 -9.69 -9.61 -9.55
CA ALA A 243 -10.91 -10.34 -9.87
C ALA A 243 -10.88 -11.76 -9.28
N ASP A 244 -10.76 -11.86 -7.96
CA ASP A 244 -10.79 -13.11 -7.20
C ASP A 244 -11.43 -12.90 -5.81
N TRP A 245 -12.03 -13.95 -5.27
CA TRP A 245 -12.73 -13.91 -3.99
C TRP A 245 -11.84 -13.62 -2.79
N HIS A 246 -10.55 -13.95 -2.84
CA HIS A 246 -9.64 -13.64 -1.74
C HIS A 246 -9.40 -12.12 -1.59
N TYR A 247 -9.42 -11.34 -2.69
CA TYR A 247 -9.37 -9.87 -2.63
C TYR A 247 -10.66 -9.28 -2.05
N ALA A 248 -11.83 -9.82 -2.43
CA ALA A 248 -13.09 -9.43 -1.83
C ALA A 248 -13.11 -9.71 -0.31
N ALA A 249 -12.63 -10.89 0.11
CA ALA A 249 -12.49 -11.25 1.52
C ALA A 249 -11.52 -10.33 2.26
N TRP A 250 -10.41 -9.95 1.63
CA TRP A 250 -9.46 -8.96 2.16
C TRP A 250 -10.12 -7.60 2.40
N GLY A 251 -10.89 -7.11 1.43
CA GLY A 251 -11.66 -5.87 1.59
C GLY A 251 -12.68 -5.95 2.72
N ILE A 252 -13.46 -7.03 2.78
CA ILE A 252 -14.42 -7.29 3.86
C ILE A 252 -13.73 -7.35 5.22
N TYR A 253 -12.59 -8.03 5.33
CA TYR A 253 -11.78 -8.12 6.55
C TYR A 253 -11.43 -6.74 7.10
N TYR A 254 -10.85 -5.85 6.30
CA TYR A 254 -10.52 -4.51 6.76
C TYR A 254 -11.74 -3.64 7.00
N GLY A 255 -12.77 -3.75 6.18
CA GLY A 255 -14.04 -3.07 6.39
C GLY A 255 -14.66 -3.41 7.75
N MET A 256 -14.73 -4.71 8.09
CA MET A 256 -15.24 -5.17 9.38
C MET A 256 -14.41 -4.65 10.56
N ILE A 257 -13.08 -4.73 10.49
CA ILE A 257 -12.20 -4.25 11.57
C ILE A 257 -12.35 -2.75 11.80
N ILE A 258 -12.39 -1.94 10.74
CA ILE A 258 -12.51 -0.49 10.85
C ILE A 258 -13.89 -0.10 11.39
N ILE A 259 -14.96 -0.73 10.91
CA ILE A 259 -16.32 -0.51 11.41
C ILE A 259 -16.40 -0.93 12.88
N ALA A 260 -15.95 -2.13 13.23
CA ALA A 260 -15.96 -2.62 14.60
C ALA A 260 -15.14 -1.73 15.54
N SER A 261 -13.94 -1.30 15.13
CA SER A 261 -13.11 -0.41 15.94
C SER A 261 -13.78 0.95 16.19
N SER A 262 -14.51 1.48 15.20
CA SER A 262 -15.27 2.73 15.34
C SER A 262 -16.45 2.57 16.31
N LEU A 263 -17.20 1.48 16.19
CA LEU A 263 -18.35 1.20 17.05
C LEU A 263 -17.96 0.88 18.50
N LEU A 264 -16.82 0.20 18.67
CA LEU A 264 -16.30 -0.20 19.98
C LEU A 264 -15.45 0.89 20.66
N ALA A 265 -15.18 2.02 20.00
CA ALA A 265 -14.38 3.10 20.56
C ALA A 265 -14.85 3.57 21.95
N PRO A 266 -16.18 3.78 22.22
CA PRO A 266 -16.64 4.15 23.56
C PRO A 266 -16.41 3.05 24.60
N VAL A 267 -16.47 1.78 24.22
CA VAL A 267 -16.18 0.64 25.10
C VAL A 267 -14.71 0.61 25.47
N TYR A 268 -13.82 0.79 24.50
CA TYR A 268 -12.37 0.88 24.74
C TYR A 268 -12.03 2.05 25.66
N GLU A 269 -12.65 3.21 25.47
CA GLU A 269 -12.46 4.36 26.37
C GLU A 269 -12.89 4.07 27.81
N LYS A 270 -14.04 3.41 27.98
CA LYS A 270 -14.50 2.97 29.29
C LYS A 270 -13.54 1.98 29.95
N LEU A 271 -13.10 0.97 29.21
CA LEU A 271 -12.19 -0.06 29.71
C LEU A 271 -10.82 0.52 30.10
N THR A 272 -10.25 1.40 29.29
CA THR A 272 -8.96 2.04 29.60
C THR A 272 -9.04 2.91 30.85
N LYS A 273 -10.16 3.63 31.05
CA LYS A 273 -10.40 4.39 32.29
C LYS A 273 -10.60 3.48 33.50
N LEU A 274 -11.40 2.41 33.35
CA LEU A 274 -11.66 1.44 34.44
C LEU A 274 -10.40 0.75 34.92
N LEU A 275 -9.56 0.30 33.94
CA LEU A 275 -8.30 -0.38 34.19
C LEU A 275 -7.15 0.58 34.51
N ARG A 276 -7.39 1.89 34.55
CA ARG A 276 -6.40 2.95 34.80
C ARG A 276 -5.19 2.86 33.90
N ILE A 277 -5.39 2.48 32.63
CA ILE A 277 -4.31 2.32 31.65
C ILE A 277 -3.80 3.72 31.26
N LYS A 278 -2.50 3.95 31.39
CA LYS A 278 -1.83 5.16 30.90
C LYS A 278 -1.64 5.04 29.38
N THR A 279 -2.56 5.63 28.60
CA THR A 279 -2.57 5.51 27.12
C THR A 279 -1.43 6.26 26.44
N ASP A 280 -0.79 7.21 27.11
CA ASP A 280 0.30 8.02 26.56
C ASP A 280 1.70 7.42 26.76
N CYS A 281 1.83 6.35 27.56
CA CYS A 281 3.10 5.70 27.82
C CYS A 281 3.61 4.92 26.59
N PHE A 282 4.93 4.76 26.50
CA PHE A 282 5.60 4.07 25.39
C PHE A 282 5.12 2.62 25.24
N SER A 283 4.99 1.87 26.35
CA SER A 283 4.56 0.48 26.31
C SER A 283 3.16 0.30 25.72
N TYR A 284 2.22 1.18 26.05
CA TYR A 284 0.88 1.12 25.46
C TYR A 284 0.89 1.48 23.95
N LYS A 285 1.65 2.50 23.56
CA LYS A 285 1.82 2.85 22.16
C LYS A 285 2.47 1.70 21.37
N LEU A 286 3.50 1.07 21.93
CA LEU A 286 4.15 -0.09 21.32
C LEU A 286 3.17 -1.27 21.18
N PHE A 287 2.40 -1.57 22.21
CA PHE A 287 1.33 -2.59 22.13
C PHE A 287 0.34 -2.29 20.99
N GLN A 288 -0.10 -1.05 20.84
CA GLN A 288 -1.01 -0.65 19.76
C GLN A 288 -0.37 -0.86 18.38
N ILE A 289 0.92 -0.52 18.21
CA ILE A 289 1.66 -0.70 16.96
C ILE A 289 1.78 -2.19 16.64
N VAL A 290 2.26 -3.01 17.59
CA VAL A 290 2.43 -4.45 17.40
C VAL A 290 1.10 -5.13 17.07
N ARG A 291 0.05 -4.84 17.85
CA ARG A 291 -1.30 -5.35 17.57
C ARG A 291 -1.78 -4.98 16.16
N THR A 292 -1.60 -3.72 15.77
CA THR A 292 -2.03 -3.24 14.44
C THR A 292 -1.23 -3.94 13.34
N PHE A 293 0.07 -4.09 13.54
CA PHE A 293 0.94 -4.81 12.60
C PHE A 293 0.53 -6.28 12.44
N LEU A 294 0.22 -6.99 13.54
CA LEU A 294 -0.27 -8.38 13.49
C LEU A 294 -1.60 -8.49 12.72
N ILE A 295 -2.52 -7.55 12.92
CA ILE A 295 -3.76 -7.46 12.13
C ILE A 295 -3.44 -7.28 10.64
N VAL A 296 -2.48 -6.44 10.32
CA VAL A 296 -2.05 -6.20 8.93
C VAL A 296 -1.44 -7.45 8.33
N LEU A 297 -0.62 -8.21 9.07
CA LEU A 297 -0.03 -9.47 8.62
C LEU A 297 -1.10 -10.50 8.24
N VAL A 298 -2.15 -10.66 9.05
CA VAL A 298 -3.28 -11.53 8.71
C VAL A 298 -3.97 -11.08 7.42
N GLY A 299 -4.18 -9.77 7.27
CA GLY A 299 -4.71 -9.19 6.03
C GLY A 299 -3.82 -9.49 4.80
N TYR A 300 -2.51 -9.49 4.98
CA TYR A 300 -1.57 -9.81 3.90
C TYR A 300 -1.62 -11.28 3.45
N VAL A 301 -1.94 -12.20 4.35
CA VAL A 301 -2.19 -13.60 3.94
C VAL A 301 -3.41 -13.70 3.04
N LEU A 302 -4.50 -12.98 3.37
CA LEU A 302 -5.68 -12.90 2.50
C LEU A 302 -5.35 -12.28 1.15
N PHE A 303 -4.46 -11.28 1.12
CA PHE A 303 -4.10 -10.56 -0.10
C PHE A 303 -3.19 -11.37 -1.04
N ARG A 304 -2.19 -12.10 -0.51
CA ARG A 304 -1.16 -12.82 -1.29
C ARG A 304 -1.50 -14.30 -1.49
N GLY A 305 -2.46 -14.83 -0.73
CA GLY A 305 -2.81 -16.25 -0.78
C GLY A 305 -3.29 -16.67 -2.18
N ASN A 306 -2.89 -17.85 -2.62
CA ASN A 306 -3.34 -18.41 -3.89
C ASN A 306 -4.77 -18.98 -3.75
N GLY A 307 -5.73 -18.07 -3.69
CA GLY A 307 -7.15 -18.35 -3.48
C GLY A 307 -7.58 -18.36 -2.00
N LEU A 308 -8.88 -18.21 -1.79
CA LEU A 308 -9.48 -18.00 -0.46
C LEU A 308 -9.22 -19.17 0.52
N MET A 309 -9.34 -20.41 0.05
CA MET A 309 -9.13 -21.60 0.88
C MET A 309 -7.67 -21.73 1.33
N ALA A 310 -6.72 -21.44 0.42
CA ALA A 310 -5.30 -21.44 0.74
C ALA A 310 -5.01 -20.41 1.83
N ALA A 311 -5.51 -19.19 1.69
CA ALA A 311 -5.33 -18.13 2.67
C ALA A 311 -5.87 -18.53 4.06
N PHE A 312 -7.07 -19.10 4.15
CA PHE A 312 -7.64 -19.58 5.43
C PHE A 312 -6.82 -20.70 6.06
N ASN A 313 -6.34 -21.66 5.27
CA ASN A 313 -5.50 -22.73 5.77
C ASN A 313 -4.14 -22.23 6.27
N MET A 314 -3.52 -21.29 5.56
CA MET A 314 -2.31 -20.62 6.02
C MET A 314 -2.54 -19.88 7.34
N ILE A 315 -3.60 -19.07 7.45
CA ILE A 315 -3.97 -18.37 8.69
C ILE A 315 -4.20 -19.38 9.82
N LYS A 316 -4.96 -20.47 9.57
CA LYS A 316 -5.15 -21.52 10.56
C LYS A 316 -3.82 -22.07 11.03
N SER A 317 -2.91 -22.43 10.11
CA SER A 317 -1.59 -23.00 10.43
C SER A 317 -0.74 -22.03 11.25
N MET A 318 -0.77 -20.73 10.97
CA MET A 318 -0.05 -19.71 11.74
C MET A 318 -0.36 -19.76 13.24
N PHE A 319 -1.60 -20.11 13.62
CA PHE A 319 -2.07 -20.08 15.00
C PHE A 319 -2.19 -21.47 15.66
N THR A 320 -2.17 -22.55 14.88
CA THR A 320 -2.36 -23.90 15.40
C THR A 320 -1.09 -24.75 15.40
N VAL A 321 -0.07 -24.39 14.62
CA VAL A 321 1.17 -25.13 14.52
C VAL A 321 2.30 -24.37 15.21
N TYR A 322 2.90 -24.98 16.22
CA TYR A 322 4.03 -24.41 16.95
C TYR A 322 5.32 -25.17 16.60
N ASN A 323 6.19 -24.55 15.80
CA ASN A 323 7.44 -25.13 15.31
C ASN A 323 8.60 -24.12 15.29
N PRO A 324 8.99 -23.55 16.46
CA PRO A 324 10.01 -22.50 16.52
C PRO A 324 11.43 -22.98 16.16
N TRP A 325 11.67 -24.28 16.12
CA TRP A 325 12.98 -24.89 15.76
C TRP A 325 13.40 -24.54 14.32
N VAL A 326 12.47 -24.17 13.44
CA VAL A 326 12.78 -23.74 12.06
C VAL A 326 13.74 -22.53 12.00
N PHE A 327 13.84 -21.76 13.07
CA PHE A 327 14.80 -20.66 13.15
C PHE A 327 16.25 -21.12 13.41
N THR A 328 16.45 -22.36 13.83
CA THR A 328 17.76 -22.89 14.25
C THR A 328 18.17 -24.17 13.54
N ASP A 329 17.27 -24.88 12.88
CA ASP A 329 17.50 -26.18 12.22
C ASP A 329 17.95 -26.05 10.75
N GLY A 330 18.13 -24.83 10.25
CA GLY A 330 18.53 -24.57 8.86
C GLY A 330 17.37 -24.53 7.85
N THR A 331 16.13 -24.82 8.25
CA THR A 331 14.96 -24.82 7.36
C THR A 331 14.85 -23.51 6.57
N LEU A 332 15.04 -22.34 7.21
CA LEU A 332 14.93 -21.05 6.55
C LEU A 332 15.96 -20.82 5.44
N MET A 333 17.10 -21.53 5.47
CA MET A 333 18.16 -21.44 4.45
C MET A 333 17.80 -22.23 3.19
N THR A 334 16.80 -23.10 3.25
CA THR A 334 16.33 -23.90 2.09
C THR A 334 15.19 -23.22 1.32
N LEU A 335 14.72 -22.06 1.77
CA LEU A 335 13.54 -21.36 1.23
C LEU A 335 13.92 -20.28 0.19
N GLY A 336 14.98 -20.52 -0.59
CA GLY A 336 15.39 -19.63 -1.68
C GLY A 336 16.36 -18.51 -1.28
N LEU A 337 16.75 -18.42 0.00
CA LEU A 337 17.75 -17.48 0.51
C LEU A 337 18.87 -18.22 1.23
N ASP A 338 20.10 -18.14 0.72
CA ASP A 338 21.29 -18.61 1.42
C ASP A 338 21.72 -17.62 2.53
N ALA A 339 22.74 -18.00 3.31
CA ALA A 339 23.24 -17.19 4.42
C ALA A 339 23.72 -15.79 4.00
N ALA A 340 24.34 -15.66 2.83
CA ALA A 340 24.79 -14.37 2.31
C ALA A 340 23.60 -13.45 2.00
N ASN A 341 22.57 -13.98 1.32
CA ASN A 341 21.34 -13.25 1.03
C ASN A 341 20.56 -12.86 2.29
N TRP A 342 20.51 -13.75 3.29
CA TRP A 342 19.93 -13.41 4.60
C TRP A 342 20.66 -12.26 5.30
N ASN A 343 21.99 -12.26 5.30
CA ASN A 343 22.78 -11.17 5.90
C ASN A 343 22.51 -9.83 5.23
N VAL A 344 22.49 -9.79 3.89
CA VAL A 344 22.16 -8.58 3.13
C VAL A 344 20.73 -8.13 3.42
N LEU A 345 19.75 -9.05 3.44
CA LEU A 345 18.35 -8.74 3.72
C LEU A 345 18.18 -8.17 5.13
N ILE A 346 18.75 -8.82 6.14
CA ILE A 346 18.66 -8.36 7.54
C ILE A 346 19.28 -6.96 7.69
N LEU A 347 20.51 -6.76 7.17
CA LEU A 347 21.17 -5.46 7.26
C LEU A 347 20.36 -4.35 6.56
N SER A 348 19.85 -4.63 5.37
CA SER A 348 19.05 -3.66 4.61
C SER A 348 17.69 -3.38 5.27
N MET A 349 17.05 -4.38 5.90
CA MET A 349 15.86 -4.17 6.73
C MET A 349 16.15 -3.30 7.96
N LEU A 350 17.29 -3.47 8.61
CA LEU A 350 17.70 -2.63 9.73
C LEU A 350 17.92 -1.18 9.29
N ILE A 351 18.53 -0.94 8.12
CA ILE A 351 18.66 0.39 7.53
C ILE A 351 17.27 0.99 7.24
N LEU A 352 16.38 0.22 6.63
CA LEU A 352 15.00 0.66 6.35
C LEU A 352 14.25 1.02 7.64
N LEU A 353 14.41 0.21 8.68
CA LEU A 353 13.81 0.45 10.01
C LEU A 353 14.39 1.72 10.65
N ALA A 354 15.71 1.92 10.63
CA ALA A 354 16.36 3.11 11.19
C ALA A 354 15.88 4.40 10.49
N VAL A 355 15.82 4.40 9.15
CA VAL A 355 15.26 5.52 8.37
C VAL A 355 13.79 5.74 8.69
N SER A 356 13.01 4.66 8.84
CA SER A 356 11.58 4.76 9.18
C SER A 356 11.36 5.33 10.59
N ILE A 357 12.19 4.94 11.56
CA ILE A 357 12.17 5.52 12.93
C ILE A 357 12.53 7.00 12.90
N ALA A 358 13.56 7.39 12.15
CA ALA A 358 13.93 8.78 11.99
C ALA A 358 12.77 9.60 11.41
N ASN A 359 12.17 9.12 10.34
CA ASN A 359 11.01 9.79 9.70
C ASN A 359 9.79 9.89 10.63
N GLU A 360 9.50 8.84 11.43
CA GLU A 360 8.40 8.87 12.41
C GLU A 360 8.64 9.92 13.50
N ASN A 361 9.90 10.20 13.83
CA ASN A 361 10.31 11.27 14.75
C ASN A 361 10.48 12.64 14.07
N GLY A 362 10.03 12.80 12.83
CA GLY A 362 10.08 14.07 12.10
C GLY A 362 11.46 14.44 11.54
N ILE A 363 12.40 13.49 11.50
CA ILE A 363 13.75 13.70 10.95
C ILE A 363 13.74 13.27 9.47
N ASN A 364 13.85 14.22 8.55
CA ASN A 364 14.05 13.93 7.13
C ASN A 364 15.54 13.58 6.90
N VAL A 365 15.84 12.29 6.77
CA VAL A 365 17.23 11.78 6.63
C VAL A 365 17.90 12.35 5.38
N ARG A 366 17.20 12.42 4.24
CA ARG A 366 17.73 12.98 2.98
C ARG A 366 18.14 14.45 3.16
N GLU A 367 17.29 15.23 3.78
CA GLU A 367 17.56 16.64 4.08
C GLU A 367 18.74 16.81 5.06
N ARG A 368 18.80 15.96 6.10
CA ARG A 368 19.93 15.98 7.06
C ARG A 368 21.26 15.64 6.39
N ILE A 369 21.31 14.70 5.46
CA ILE A 369 22.49 14.39 4.66
C ILE A 369 22.87 15.58 3.79
N SER A 370 21.91 16.23 3.14
CA SER A 370 22.17 17.37 2.26
C SER A 370 22.75 18.61 2.97
N GLN A 371 22.55 18.72 4.28
CA GLN A 371 23.07 19.78 5.14
C GLN A 371 24.49 19.50 5.67
N GLN A 372 25.05 18.32 5.44
CA GLN A 372 26.40 17.97 5.87
C GLN A 372 27.46 18.52 4.89
N ASN A 373 28.73 18.39 5.26
CA ASN A 373 29.83 18.75 4.36
C ASN A 373 29.82 17.87 3.10
N ILE A 374 30.42 18.36 2.03
CA ILE A 374 30.39 17.74 0.72
C ILE A 374 31.00 16.32 0.70
N ILE A 375 32.05 16.09 1.48
CA ILE A 375 32.73 14.79 1.55
C ILE A 375 31.80 13.75 2.16
N PHE A 376 31.12 14.06 3.25
CA PHE A 376 30.14 13.18 3.89
C PHE A 376 28.96 12.89 2.95
N GLN A 377 28.45 13.91 2.24
CA GLN A 377 27.39 13.71 1.25
C GLN A 377 27.82 12.69 0.19
N TRP A 378 29.03 12.84 -0.39
CA TRP A 378 29.51 11.92 -1.41
C TRP A 378 29.75 10.52 -0.88
N ILE A 379 30.25 10.36 0.34
CA ILE A 379 30.36 9.04 0.99
C ILE A 379 28.98 8.36 1.04
N CYS A 380 27.95 9.07 1.50
CA CYS A 380 26.58 8.52 1.57
C CYS A 380 26.02 8.16 0.18
N TYR A 381 26.23 9.04 -0.82
CA TYR A 381 25.73 8.81 -2.17
C TYR A 381 26.43 7.63 -2.85
N LEU A 382 27.74 7.57 -2.76
CA LEU A 382 28.52 6.45 -3.30
C LEU A 382 28.21 5.14 -2.57
N ALA A 383 28.08 5.16 -1.26
CA ALA A 383 27.64 3.99 -0.50
C ALA A 383 26.26 3.49 -0.97
N GLY A 384 25.32 4.39 -1.20
CA GLY A 384 24.00 4.03 -1.74
C GLY A 384 24.07 3.47 -3.17
N ILE A 385 24.86 4.08 -4.06
CA ILE A 385 25.07 3.62 -5.43
C ILE A 385 25.71 2.23 -5.43
N PHE A 386 26.80 2.04 -4.68
CA PHE A 386 27.46 0.74 -4.58
C PHE A 386 26.58 -0.31 -3.91
N ALA A 387 25.76 0.06 -2.92
CA ALA A 387 24.82 -0.86 -2.31
C ALA A 387 23.81 -1.40 -3.36
N VAL A 388 23.28 -0.54 -4.23
CA VAL A 388 22.39 -0.97 -5.31
C VAL A 388 23.15 -1.80 -6.36
N LEU A 389 24.32 -1.36 -6.78
CA LEU A 389 25.11 -2.04 -7.83
C LEU A 389 25.62 -3.42 -7.40
N ILE A 390 26.04 -3.57 -6.15
CA ILE A 390 26.65 -4.81 -5.62
C ILE A 390 25.59 -5.77 -5.09
N PHE A 391 24.60 -5.24 -4.36
CA PHE A 391 23.62 -6.05 -3.65
C PHE A 391 22.22 -6.05 -4.30
N GLY A 392 22.02 -5.31 -5.38
CA GLY A 392 20.76 -5.36 -6.13
C GLY A 392 20.54 -6.73 -6.78
N ILE A 393 19.29 -7.13 -6.92
CA ILE A 393 18.89 -8.32 -7.70
C ILE A 393 18.63 -7.88 -9.13
N TYR A 394 19.46 -8.36 -10.05
CA TYR A 394 19.34 -8.13 -11.51
C TYR A 394 20.20 -9.19 -12.26
N GLY A 395 20.05 -9.26 -13.56
CA GLY A 395 20.80 -10.20 -14.39
C GLY A 395 19.92 -11.07 -15.28
N SER A 396 20.45 -12.17 -15.79
CA SER A 396 19.69 -13.11 -16.63
C SER A 396 18.54 -13.72 -15.85
N GLY A 397 17.30 -13.54 -16.35
CA GLY A 397 16.09 -14.01 -15.66
C GLY A 397 15.44 -13.00 -14.72
N TYR A 398 16.03 -11.83 -14.53
CA TYR A 398 15.36 -10.74 -13.82
C TYR A 398 14.30 -10.12 -14.71
N ASP A 399 13.06 -10.11 -14.24
CA ASP A 399 11.95 -9.41 -14.91
C ASP A 399 11.80 -8.01 -14.33
N ALA A 400 12.26 -7.01 -15.06
CA ALA A 400 12.13 -5.61 -14.68
C ALA A 400 10.67 -5.13 -14.60
N SER A 401 9.73 -5.86 -15.22
CA SER A 401 8.29 -5.58 -15.15
C SER A 401 7.63 -6.18 -13.89
N ALA A 402 8.33 -7.03 -13.15
CA ALA A 402 7.84 -7.69 -11.94
C ALA A 402 7.69 -6.75 -10.72
N PHE A 403 7.16 -5.55 -10.94
CA PHE A 403 6.59 -4.79 -9.83
C PHE A 403 5.26 -5.42 -9.44
N MET A 404 5.04 -5.56 -8.14
CA MET A 404 3.89 -6.29 -7.60
C MET A 404 2.53 -5.84 -8.14
N TYR A 405 2.38 -4.55 -8.44
CA TYR A 405 1.12 -3.97 -8.94
C TYR A 405 0.98 -3.96 -10.47
N LEU A 406 1.96 -4.46 -11.23
CA LEU A 406 1.82 -4.56 -12.69
C LEU A 406 1.05 -5.80 -13.12
N ASN A 407 0.89 -6.77 -12.22
CA ASN A 407 0.20 -8.03 -12.47
C ASN A 407 -1.26 -8.05 -11.98
N PHE A 408 -1.83 -6.89 -11.64
CA PHE A 408 -3.21 -6.74 -11.17
C PHE A 408 -4.11 -6.07 -12.22
#